data_70299cb209d3b620a8660c485bdb459d
#
_entry.id   70299cb209d3b620a8660c485bdb459d
#
_cell.length_a   1.000
_cell.length_b   1.000
_cell.length_c   1.000
_cell.angle_alpha   90.00
_cell.angle_beta   90.00
_cell.angle_gamma   90.00
#
_symmetry.space_group_name_H-M   'P 1'
#
loop_
_entity.id
_entity.type
_entity.pdbx_description
1 polymer ?
#
loop_
_entity_poly.entity_id
_entity_poly.type
_entity_poly.pdbx_seq_one_letter_code
_entity_poly.pdbx_strand_id
1 'polypeptide(L)'
;MNVVKQVRHRPFFIKLFNWEYWSFTAVYIWIYPIWIVLCIRARSFFFFAAANPSIKNGGFLSESKKDIAAIIPPQYHPKTVFFTLPSNAGIVLKELAQAGLEFPLIGKPNVGGRGRGVKALRDEQDVRTYVQNTSMDFHIQEFISYKNEVGIFYYRMPGSEKGVISGIVKKEFRSHQADAVTDPRIDLV
;
A
#
# COMPACT_ATOMS: atom_id res chain seq x y z
N MET A 1 19.80 26.95 31.20
CA MET A 1 19.12 25.64 31.06
C MET A 1 18.30 25.53 29.76
N ASN A 2 18.84 25.91 28.59
CA ASN A 2 18.01 25.89 27.35
C ASN A 2 18.73 25.53 26.05
N VAL A 3 20.04 25.25 26.08
CA VAL A 3 20.78 24.92 24.83
C VAL A 3 20.45 23.49 24.34
N VAL A 4 20.27 22.54 25.25
CA VAL A 4 19.98 21.15 24.92
C VAL A 4 18.57 21.01 24.29
N LYS A 5 17.58 21.80 24.72
CA LYS A 5 16.25 21.83 24.11
C LYS A 5 16.26 22.38 22.69
N GLN A 6 17.09 23.41 22.45
CA GLN A 6 17.14 24.08 21.12
C GLN A 6 17.85 23.23 20.07
N VAL A 7 18.83 22.40 20.45
CA VAL A 7 19.53 21.47 19.56
C VAL A 7 18.61 20.32 19.12
N ARG A 8 17.72 19.87 20.02
CA ARG A 8 16.79 18.75 19.75
C ARG A 8 15.68 19.10 18.74
N HIS A 9 15.43 20.39 18.48
CA HIS A 9 14.42 20.86 17.51
C HIS A 9 15.00 21.16 16.11
N ARG A 10 16.30 20.99 15.89
CA ARG A 10 16.85 21.13 14.53
C ARG A 10 16.40 19.94 13.67
N PRO A 11 15.92 20.19 12.44
CA PRO A 11 15.42 19.15 11.54
C PRO A 11 16.37 17.97 11.35
N PHE A 12 17.67 18.23 11.41
CA PHE A 12 18.72 17.22 11.34
C PHE A 12 18.66 16.20 12.49
N PHE A 13 18.56 16.69 13.73
CA PHE A 13 18.51 15.81 14.90
C PHE A 13 17.19 15.04 14.99
N ILE A 14 16.08 15.65 14.57
CA ILE A 14 14.80 14.96 14.48
C ILE A 14 14.91 13.79 13.48
N LYS A 15 15.50 14.01 12.31
CA LYS A 15 15.73 12.96 11.32
C LYS A 15 16.70 11.88 11.80
N LEU A 16 17.72 12.25 12.55
CA LEU A 16 18.75 11.33 13.06
C LEU A 16 18.21 10.38 14.15
N PHE A 17 17.37 10.90 15.06
CA PHE A 17 16.88 10.15 16.21
C PHE A 17 15.51 9.49 16.02
N ASN A 18 14.80 9.79 14.92
CA ASN A 18 13.55 9.12 14.60
C ASN A 18 13.73 8.20 13.39
N TRP A 19 13.70 6.92 13.63
CA TRP A 19 13.86 5.87 12.61
C TRP A 19 12.85 5.97 11.44
N GLU A 20 11.72 6.61 11.65
CA GLU A 20 10.69 6.87 10.62
C GLU A 20 11.23 7.68 9.42
N TYR A 21 12.25 8.52 9.68
CA TYR A 21 12.91 9.32 8.62
C TYR A 21 14.12 8.63 8.00
N TRP A 22 14.50 7.46 8.51
CA TRP A 22 15.66 6.74 7.98
C TRP A 22 15.34 6.10 6.63
N SER A 23 16.33 6.00 5.79
CA SER A 23 16.18 5.24 4.54
C SER A 23 15.87 3.77 4.84
N PHE A 24 15.15 3.12 3.95
CA PHE A 24 14.87 1.68 4.05
C PHE A 24 16.16 0.88 4.32
N THR A 25 17.22 1.19 3.58
CA THR A 25 18.52 0.51 3.74
C THR A 25 19.11 0.70 5.15
N ALA A 26 19.03 1.90 5.72
CA ALA A 26 19.56 2.16 7.06
C ALA A 26 18.82 1.39 8.15
N VAL A 27 17.51 1.26 8.04
CA VAL A 27 16.69 0.50 8.99
C VAL A 27 16.96 -1.01 8.89
N TYR A 28 17.13 -1.52 7.68
CA TYR A 28 17.23 -2.95 7.43
C TYR A 28 18.68 -3.48 7.32
N ILE A 29 19.71 -2.62 7.46
CA ILE A 29 21.11 -3.02 7.29
C ILE A 29 21.51 -4.23 8.16
N TRP A 30 20.97 -4.31 9.39
CA TRP A 30 21.22 -5.40 10.32
C TRP A 30 20.56 -6.72 9.94
N ILE A 31 19.57 -6.68 9.04
CA ILE A 31 18.88 -7.87 8.54
C ILE A 31 19.70 -8.57 7.47
N TYR A 32 20.53 -7.85 6.71
CA TYR A 32 21.31 -8.44 5.63
C TYR A 32 22.26 -9.58 6.07
N PRO A 33 23.02 -9.47 7.17
CA PRO A 33 23.82 -10.60 7.66
C PRO A 33 22.98 -11.83 7.99
N ILE A 34 21.83 -11.64 8.63
CA ILE A 34 20.89 -12.72 8.96
C ILE A 34 20.37 -13.35 7.67
N TRP A 35 19.97 -12.51 6.71
CA TRP A 35 19.50 -12.96 5.40
C TRP A 35 20.55 -13.80 4.67
N ILE A 36 21.82 -13.40 4.67
CA ILE A 36 22.93 -14.16 4.06
C ILE A 36 23.06 -15.54 4.73
N VAL A 37 23.05 -15.59 6.07
CA VAL A 37 23.10 -16.86 6.80
C VAL A 37 21.93 -17.77 6.41
N LEU A 38 20.72 -17.22 6.30
CA LEU A 38 19.55 -17.97 5.89
C LEU A 38 19.63 -18.44 4.43
N CYS A 39 20.18 -17.63 3.51
CA CYS A 39 20.44 -18.03 2.12
C CYS A 39 21.37 -19.26 2.06
N ILE A 40 22.47 -19.24 2.83
CA ILE A 40 23.42 -20.34 2.91
C ILE A 40 22.75 -21.61 3.46
N ARG A 41 22.01 -21.48 4.56
CA ARG A 41 21.29 -22.61 5.18
C ARG A 41 20.22 -23.22 4.26
N ALA A 42 19.50 -22.35 3.54
CA ALA A 42 18.46 -22.76 2.59
C ALA A 42 19.05 -23.22 1.24
N ARG A 43 20.35 -23.00 0.99
CA ARG A 43 21.02 -23.20 -0.32
C ARG A 43 20.26 -22.49 -1.46
N SER A 44 19.66 -21.33 -1.17
CA SER A 44 18.88 -20.54 -2.13
C SER A 44 18.87 -19.07 -1.74
N PHE A 45 19.16 -18.18 -2.71
CA PHE A 45 19.01 -16.75 -2.53
C PHE A 45 17.55 -16.31 -2.46
N PHE A 46 16.64 -17.08 -3.03
CA PHE A 46 15.21 -16.78 -3.11
C PHE A 46 14.37 -17.60 -2.13
N PHE A 47 14.96 -18.09 -1.04
CA PHE A 47 14.27 -18.90 -0.04
C PHE A 47 13.00 -18.22 0.49
N PHE A 48 12.99 -16.88 0.59
CA PHE A 48 11.86 -16.08 1.05
C PHE A 48 10.63 -16.20 0.14
N ALA A 49 10.81 -16.54 -1.14
CA ALA A 49 9.69 -16.75 -2.06
C ALA A 49 8.78 -17.91 -1.63
N ALA A 50 9.31 -18.86 -0.87
CA ALA A 50 8.53 -19.96 -0.30
C ALA A 50 7.53 -19.52 0.80
N ALA A 51 7.71 -18.31 1.37
CA ALA A 51 6.80 -17.79 2.39
C ALA A 51 5.41 -17.46 1.83
N ASN A 52 5.33 -17.03 0.57
CA ASN A 52 4.09 -16.70 -0.12
C ASN A 52 4.05 -17.35 -1.52
N PRO A 53 3.89 -18.67 -1.63
CA PRO A 53 4.06 -19.40 -2.89
C PRO A 53 3.03 -19.02 -3.95
N SER A 54 1.88 -18.50 -3.55
CA SER A 54 0.81 -18.04 -4.46
C SER A 54 1.06 -16.65 -5.05
N ILE A 55 2.07 -15.92 -4.56
CA ILE A 55 2.39 -14.57 -5.01
C ILE A 55 3.72 -14.61 -5.77
N LYS A 56 3.78 -13.97 -6.93
CA LYS A 56 4.99 -13.88 -7.74
C LYS A 56 6.15 -13.32 -6.92
N ASN A 57 7.31 -13.95 -6.98
CA ASN A 57 8.52 -13.63 -6.20
C ASN A 57 8.29 -13.62 -4.67
N GLY A 58 7.27 -14.34 -4.16
CA GLY A 58 6.92 -14.34 -2.74
C GLY A 58 6.41 -13.00 -2.20
N GLY A 59 6.07 -12.06 -3.09
CA GLY A 59 5.64 -10.72 -2.71
C GLY A 59 6.78 -9.77 -2.35
N PHE A 60 8.01 -10.06 -2.75
CA PHE A 60 9.16 -9.23 -2.34
C PHE A 60 9.31 -7.94 -3.14
N LEU A 61 9.02 -7.96 -4.44
CA LEU A 61 9.15 -6.79 -5.33
C LEU A 61 8.06 -6.77 -6.40
N SER A 62 7.57 -5.56 -6.68
CA SER A 62 6.67 -5.28 -7.82
C SER A 62 5.40 -6.14 -7.83
N GLU A 63 4.78 -6.30 -6.67
CA GLU A 63 3.52 -7.04 -6.53
C GLU A 63 2.42 -6.37 -7.36
N SER A 64 1.80 -7.15 -8.24
CA SER A 64 0.61 -6.73 -8.99
C SER A 64 -0.62 -6.86 -8.08
N LYS A 65 -1.30 -5.74 -7.86
CA LYS A 65 -2.56 -5.74 -7.10
C LYS A 65 -3.66 -6.51 -7.81
N LYS A 66 -3.60 -6.55 -9.15
CA LYS A 66 -4.50 -7.37 -9.97
C LYS A 66 -4.33 -8.86 -9.68
N ASP A 67 -3.07 -9.32 -9.63
CA ASP A 67 -2.79 -10.74 -9.38
C ASP A 67 -3.16 -11.13 -7.95
N ILE A 68 -2.92 -10.25 -6.98
CA ILE A 68 -3.33 -10.46 -5.59
C ILE A 68 -4.85 -10.49 -5.46
N ALA A 69 -5.57 -9.55 -6.08
CA ALA A 69 -7.02 -9.52 -6.06
C ALA A 69 -7.64 -10.78 -6.70
N ALA A 70 -6.99 -11.37 -7.71
CA ALA A 70 -7.45 -12.60 -8.33
C ALA A 70 -7.39 -13.84 -7.40
N ILE A 71 -6.56 -13.79 -6.36
CA ILE A 71 -6.43 -14.87 -5.37
C ILE A 71 -7.41 -14.70 -4.21
N ILE A 72 -7.81 -13.45 -3.92
CA ILE A 72 -8.70 -13.13 -2.79
C ILE A 72 -10.15 -13.29 -3.24
N PRO A 73 -11.00 -14.03 -2.50
CA PRO A 73 -12.42 -14.13 -2.84
C PRO A 73 -13.09 -12.75 -2.88
N PRO A 74 -14.00 -12.49 -3.86
CA PRO A 74 -14.57 -11.16 -4.11
C PRO A 74 -15.23 -10.48 -2.90
N GLN A 75 -15.76 -11.25 -1.96
CA GLN A 75 -16.40 -10.72 -0.76
C GLN A 75 -15.43 -10.09 0.25
N TYR A 76 -14.12 -10.29 0.09
CA TYR A 76 -13.10 -9.79 1.01
C TYR A 76 -12.27 -8.64 0.45
N HIS A 77 -12.60 -8.15 -0.74
CA HIS A 77 -11.94 -6.96 -1.28
C HIS A 77 -12.99 -5.99 -1.85
N PRO A 78 -12.70 -4.70 -1.89
CA PRO A 78 -13.59 -3.70 -2.45
C PRO A 78 -13.84 -3.95 -3.93
N LYS A 79 -15.03 -3.53 -4.41
CA LYS A 79 -15.36 -3.58 -5.83
C LYS A 79 -14.32 -2.80 -6.63
N THR A 80 -13.68 -3.45 -7.58
CA THR A 80 -12.49 -2.93 -8.26
C THR A 80 -12.52 -3.27 -9.74
N VAL A 81 -12.17 -2.29 -10.59
CA VAL A 81 -11.97 -2.47 -12.04
C VAL A 81 -10.52 -2.19 -12.38
N PHE A 82 -9.88 -3.10 -13.11
CA PHE A 82 -8.48 -3.02 -13.51
C PHE A 82 -8.36 -2.58 -14.97
N PHE A 83 -7.45 -1.64 -15.21
CA PHE A 83 -7.20 -1.06 -16.52
C PHE A 83 -5.75 -1.24 -16.94
N THR A 84 -5.55 -1.58 -18.21
CA THR A 84 -4.23 -1.70 -18.82
C THR A 84 -3.99 -0.51 -19.76
N LEU A 85 -2.80 0.01 -19.80
CA LEU A 85 -2.44 1.08 -20.73
C LEU A 85 -2.10 0.53 -22.15
N PRO A 86 -2.38 1.32 -23.21
CA PRO A 86 -3.04 2.63 -23.19
C PRO A 86 -4.55 2.52 -22.93
N SER A 87 -5.09 3.44 -22.13
CA SER A 87 -6.52 3.45 -21.78
C SER A 87 -7.14 4.82 -22.06
N ASN A 88 -8.38 4.81 -22.52
CA ASN A 88 -9.15 6.02 -22.82
C ASN A 88 -10.12 6.33 -21.66
N ALA A 89 -10.14 7.57 -21.20
CA ALA A 89 -10.99 7.97 -20.08
C ALA A 89 -12.49 7.70 -20.30
N GLY A 90 -12.98 7.80 -21.53
CA GLY A 90 -14.37 7.48 -21.85
C GLY A 90 -14.69 6.00 -21.71
N ILE A 91 -13.74 5.12 -22.06
CA ILE A 91 -13.87 3.67 -21.86
C ILE A 91 -13.84 3.36 -20.36
N VAL A 92 -12.91 3.97 -19.64
CA VAL A 92 -12.79 3.81 -18.17
C VAL A 92 -14.10 4.18 -17.49
N LEU A 93 -14.65 5.36 -17.77
CA LEU A 93 -15.93 5.80 -17.18
C LEU A 93 -17.09 4.86 -17.51
N LYS A 94 -17.16 4.36 -18.74
CA LYS A 94 -18.17 3.39 -19.15
C LYS A 94 -18.06 2.08 -18.36
N GLU A 95 -16.85 1.55 -18.22
CA GLU A 95 -16.62 0.30 -17.46
C GLU A 95 -16.90 0.47 -15.97
N LEU A 96 -16.57 1.63 -15.38
CA LEU A 96 -16.90 1.94 -13.98
C LEU A 96 -18.43 1.95 -13.76
N ALA A 97 -19.17 2.60 -14.66
CA ALA A 97 -20.62 2.63 -14.61
C ALA A 97 -21.24 1.23 -14.78
N GLN A 98 -20.73 0.42 -15.71
CA GLN A 98 -21.17 -0.96 -15.91
C GLN A 98 -20.88 -1.86 -14.69
N ALA A 99 -19.77 -1.58 -13.99
CA ALA A 99 -19.44 -2.26 -12.74
C ALA A 99 -20.28 -1.76 -11.54
N GLY A 100 -21.12 -0.72 -11.72
CA GLY A 100 -21.92 -0.12 -10.64
C GLY A 100 -21.03 0.51 -9.56
N LEU A 101 -19.95 1.18 -9.97
CA LEU A 101 -19.10 1.97 -9.08
C LEU A 101 -19.60 3.42 -9.07
N GLU A 102 -19.80 3.96 -7.87
CA GLU A 102 -20.30 5.31 -7.64
C GLU A 102 -19.26 6.17 -6.94
N PHE A 103 -19.24 7.46 -7.27
CA PHE A 103 -18.31 8.41 -6.63
C PHE A 103 -18.64 8.67 -5.15
N PRO A 104 -17.63 8.91 -4.31
CA PRO A 104 -16.21 9.00 -4.62
C PRO A 104 -15.55 7.62 -4.83
N LEU A 105 -14.52 7.57 -5.66
CA LEU A 105 -13.74 6.38 -5.98
C LEU A 105 -12.27 6.61 -5.62
N ILE A 106 -11.46 5.55 -5.65
CA ILE A 106 -10.01 5.62 -5.45
C ILE A 106 -9.29 5.04 -6.67
N GLY A 107 -8.46 5.85 -7.33
CA GLY A 107 -7.51 5.40 -8.35
C GLY A 107 -6.18 4.99 -7.72
N LYS A 108 -5.64 3.85 -8.13
CA LYS A 108 -4.36 3.32 -7.62
C LYS A 108 -3.55 2.68 -8.74
N PRO A 109 -2.22 2.86 -8.80
CA PRO A 109 -1.38 2.10 -9.72
C PRO A 109 -1.39 0.61 -9.36
N ASN A 110 -1.33 -0.25 -10.39
CA ASN A 110 -1.31 -1.70 -10.21
C ASN A 110 -0.09 -2.15 -9.41
N VAL A 111 1.06 -1.52 -9.64
CA VAL A 111 2.31 -1.77 -8.93
C VAL A 111 2.73 -0.51 -8.17
N GLY A 112 3.23 -0.68 -6.95
CA GLY A 112 3.69 0.42 -6.11
C GLY A 112 3.16 0.32 -4.68
N GLY A 113 3.73 1.15 -3.81
CA GLY A 113 3.41 1.17 -2.38
C GLY A 113 3.51 2.57 -1.78
N ARG A 114 3.22 2.67 -0.48
CA ARG A 114 3.31 3.90 0.32
C ARG A 114 2.45 5.05 -0.22
N GLY A 115 1.27 4.74 -0.78
CA GLY A 115 0.33 5.74 -1.29
C GLY A 115 0.75 6.44 -2.59
N ARG A 116 1.90 6.11 -3.18
CA ARG A 116 2.36 6.77 -4.42
C ARG A 116 1.40 6.50 -5.57
N GLY A 117 0.93 7.59 -6.21
CA GLY A 117 -0.02 7.52 -7.33
C GLY A 117 -1.45 7.13 -6.95
N VAL A 118 -1.76 7.09 -5.66
CA VAL A 118 -3.13 6.91 -5.18
C VAL A 118 -3.84 8.25 -5.24
N LYS A 119 -5.04 8.31 -5.79
CA LYS A 119 -5.85 9.52 -5.93
C LYS A 119 -7.31 9.25 -5.54
N ALA A 120 -7.89 10.18 -4.79
CA ALA A 120 -9.33 10.25 -4.65
C ALA A 120 -9.94 10.83 -5.93
N LEU A 121 -10.97 10.18 -6.42
CA LEU A 121 -11.70 10.55 -7.63
C LEU A 121 -13.12 10.91 -7.21
N ARG A 122 -13.42 12.20 -7.19
CA ARG A 122 -14.69 12.73 -6.68
C ARG A 122 -15.77 12.79 -7.75
N ASP A 123 -15.31 12.89 -9.02
CA ASP A 123 -16.16 13.01 -10.18
C ASP A 123 -15.51 12.47 -11.46
N GLU A 124 -16.19 12.57 -12.59
CA GLU A 124 -15.68 12.14 -13.88
C GLU A 124 -14.44 12.93 -14.34
N GLN A 125 -14.32 14.19 -13.94
CA GLN A 125 -13.18 15.03 -14.33
C GLN A 125 -11.90 14.56 -13.63
N ASP A 126 -12.01 14.16 -12.38
CA ASP A 126 -10.90 13.54 -11.65
C ASP A 126 -10.45 12.23 -12.33
N VAL A 127 -11.39 11.40 -12.79
CA VAL A 127 -11.07 10.18 -13.56
C VAL A 127 -10.34 10.52 -14.85
N ARG A 128 -10.80 11.51 -15.62
CA ARG A 128 -10.13 11.94 -16.85
C ARG A 128 -8.71 12.40 -16.60
N THR A 129 -8.53 13.24 -15.58
CA THR A 129 -7.23 13.75 -15.17
C THR A 129 -6.30 12.62 -14.69
N TYR A 130 -6.83 11.68 -13.93
CA TYR A 130 -6.08 10.53 -13.45
C TYR A 130 -5.57 9.64 -14.60
N VAL A 131 -6.45 9.30 -15.54
CA VAL A 131 -6.11 8.48 -16.72
C VAL A 131 -5.06 9.16 -17.60
N GLN A 132 -5.16 10.48 -17.79
CA GLN A 132 -4.18 11.26 -18.58
C GLN A 132 -2.79 11.29 -17.96
N ASN A 133 -2.71 11.34 -16.62
CA ASN A 133 -1.44 11.49 -15.89
C ASN A 133 -0.83 10.13 -15.47
N THR A 134 -1.54 9.04 -15.63
CA THR A 134 -1.05 7.72 -15.25
C THR A 134 -0.14 7.15 -16.34
N SER A 135 1.01 6.58 -15.95
CA SER A 135 2.03 6.02 -16.83
C SER A 135 2.16 4.49 -16.74
N MET A 136 1.32 3.85 -15.96
CA MET A 136 1.33 2.39 -15.75
C MET A 136 -0.08 1.87 -15.56
N ASP A 137 -0.25 0.55 -15.68
CA ASP A 137 -1.51 -0.12 -15.39
C ASP A 137 -2.03 0.28 -14.01
N PHE A 138 -3.34 0.46 -13.92
CA PHE A 138 -3.98 0.98 -12.72
C PHE A 138 -5.31 0.27 -12.46
N HIS A 139 -5.90 0.55 -11.33
CA HIS A 139 -7.26 0.13 -11.00
C HIS A 139 -8.00 1.25 -10.30
N ILE A 140 -9.29 1.23 -10.45
CA ILE A 140 -10.21 2.12 -9.74
C ILE A 140 -11.15 1.25 -8.90
N GLN A 141 -11.29 1.61 -7.65
CA GLN A 141 -12.10 0.87 -6.69
C GLN A 141 -13.03 1.80 -5.92
N GLU A 142 -14.05 1.23 -5.30
CA GLU A 142 -14.93 1.94 -4.38
C GLU A 142 -14.15 2.54 -3.21
N PHE A 143 -14.60 3.69 -2.74
CA PHE A 143 -14.04 4.33 -1.56
C PHE A 143 -14.60 3.69 -0.29
N ILE A 144 -13.71 3.17 0.54
CA ILE A 144 -14.08 2.57 1.83
C ILE A 144 -14.05 3.62 2.92
N SER A 145 -15.22 3.96 3.45
CA SER A 145 -15.42 5.03 4.46
C SER A 145 -15.28 4.56 5.91
N TYR A 146 -14.76 3.35 6.19
CA TYR A 146 -14.59 2.86 7.55
C TYR A 146 -13.59 3.70 8.33
N LYS A 147 -14.00 4.10 9.55
CA LYS A 147 -13.19 4.94 10.45
C LYS A 147 -11.96 4.23 11.01
N ASN A 148 -12.00 2.91 11.10
CA ASN A 148 -10.91 2.11 11.64
C ASN A 148 -10.27 1.28 10.54
N GLU A 149 -8.96 1.39 10.40
CA GLU A 149 -8.15 0.55 9.53
C GLU A 149 -7.17 -0.23 10.38
N VAL A 150 -7.13 -1.54 10.19
CA VAL A 150 -6.21 -2.44 10.90
C VAL A 150 -5.43 -3.29 9.91
N GLY A 151 -4.15 -3.47 10.16
CA GLY A 151 -3.31 -4.44 9.49
C GLY A 151 -3.21 -5.69 10.36
N ILE A 152 -3.45 -6.86 9.79
CA ILE A 152 -3.35 -8.15 10.50
C ILE A 152 -2.14 -8.89 9.95
N PHE A 153 -1.20 -9.23 10.83
CA PHE A 153 -0.08 -10.10 10.51
C PHE A 153 -0.47 -11.55 10.78
N TYR A 154 -0.49 -12.33 9.71
CA TYR A 154 -0.87 -13.73 9.74
C TYR A 154 0.22 -14.59 9.10
N TYR A 155 0.51 -15.73 9.69
CA TYR A 155 1.36 -16.74 9.07
C TYR A 155 0.82 -18.15 9.32
N ARG A 156 1.18 -19.07 8.46
CA ARG A 156 0.87 -20.49 8.60
C ARG A 156 2.13 -21.32 8.33
N MET A 157 2.48 -22.15 9.28
CA MET A 157 3.61 -23.06 9.10
C MET A 157 3.27 -24.18 8.11
N PRO A 158 4.25 -24.65 7.32
CA PRO A 158 4.06 -25.84 6.49
C PRO A 158 3.57 -27.03 7.31
N GLY A 159 2.56 -27.75 6.81
CA GLY A 159 1.95 -28.87 7.49
C GLY A 159 0.90 -28.52 8.57
N SER A 160 0.72 -27.24 8.90
CA SER A 160 -0.35 -26.82 9.82
C SER A 160 -1.66 -26.59 9.08
N GLU A 161 -2.76 -27.07 9.61
CA GLU A 161 -4.10 -26.80 9.08
C GLU A 161 -4.55 -25.37 9.34
N LYS A 162 -4.10 -24.78 10.44
CA LYS A 162 -4.47 -23.43 10.88
C LYS A 162 -3.25 -22.52 10.94
N GLY A 163 -3.46 -21.25 10.64
CA GLY A 163 -2.46 -20.22 10.82
C GLY A 163 -2.61 -19.49 12.15
N VAL A 164 -1.68 -18.58 12.39
CA VAL A 164 -1.59 -17.80 13.64
C VAL A 164 -1.57 -16.32 13.29
N ILE A 165 -2.36 -15.52 13.98
CA ILE A 165 -2.26 -14.06 13.97
C ILE A 165 -1.13 -13.69 14.93
N SER A 166 -0.03 -13.14 14.39
CA SER A 166 1.15 -12.74 15.16
C SER A 166 1.11 -11.29 15.63
N GLY A 167 0.24 -10.48 15.03
CA GLY A 167 0.11 -9.09 15.42
C GLY A 167 -1.04 -8.39 14.70
N ILE A 168 -1.51 -7.32 15.34
CA ILE A 168 -2.53 -6.42 14.78
C ILE A 168 -1.99 -4.99 14.94
N VAL A 169 -1.97 -4.23 13.86
CA VAL A 169 -1.58 -2.81 13.85
C VAL A 169 -2.80 -1.98 13.50
N LYS A 170 -3.15 -1.04 14.36
CA LYS A 170 -4.18 -0.03 14.07
C LYS A 170 -3.53 1.15 13.38
N LYS A 171 -4.10 1.60 12.26
CA LYS A 171 -3.67 2.81 11.58
C LYS A 171 -4.42 4.00 12.17
N GLU A 172 -3.69 4.99 12.62
CA GLU A 172 -4.24 6.26 13.12
C GLU A 172 -3.99 7.35 12.08
N PHE A 173 -5.07 7.94 11.58
CA PHE A 173 -5.01 9.09 10.71
C PHE A 173 -4.94 10.35 11.57
N ARG A 174 -3.82 11.06 11.51
CA ARG A 174 -3.70 12.38 12.16
C ARG A 174 -4.37 13.40 11.25
N SER A 175 -5.53 13.90 11.66
CA SER A 175 -6.09 15.09 11.04
C SER A 175 -5.25 16.30 11.46
N HIS A 176 -4.66 17.02 10.51
CA HIS A 176 -4.26 18.38 10.78
C HIS A 176 -5.53 19.20 11.00
N GLN A 177 -5.61 19.90 12.14
CA GLN A 177 -6.79 20.64 12.62
C GLN A 177 -7.18 21.87 11.75
N ALA A 178 -6.91 21.85 10.44
CA ALA A 178 -7.19 22.99 9.61
C ALA A 178 -8.56 22.98 8.91
N ASP A 179 -9.18 21.81 8.64
CA ASP A 179 -10.46 21.79 7.93
C ASP A 179 -11.35 20.64 8.38
N ALA A 180 -12.39 20.99 9.12
CA ALA A 180 -13.37 20.07 9.68
C ALA A 180 -14.34 19.44 8.65
N VAL A 181 -14.07 19.53 7.35
CA VAL A 181 -14.98 19.13 6.27
C VAL A 181 -14.39 18.06 5.33
N THR A 182 -13.10 17.85 5.34
CA THR A 182 -12.44 16.86 4.45
C THR A 182 -12.02 15.62 5.23
N ASP A 183 -12.41 14.45 4.75
CA ASP A 183 -11.92 13.17 5.28
C ASP A 183 -10.40 13.14 5.08
N PRO A 184 -9.58 13.07 6.16
CA PRO A 184 -8.11 13.12 6.05
C PRO A 184 -7.53 11.99 5.20
N ARG A 185 -8.32 10.97 4.85
CA ARG A 185 -7.94 9.90 3.93
C ARG A 185 -7.99 10.33 2.48
N ILE A 186 -8.72 11.41 2.16
CA ILE A 186 -8.86 11.93 0.80
C ILE A 186 -7.70 12.88 0.46
N ASP A 187 -7.08 13.52 1.46
CA ASP A 187 -6.04 14.53 1.28
C ASP A 187 -4.60 14.00 1.43
N LEU A 188 -4.43 12.71 1.70
CA LEU A 188 -3.11 12.05 1.83
C LEU A 188 -2.50 11.63 0.49
N VAL A 189 -2.93 12.24 -0.61
CA VAL A 189 -2.44 11.88 -1.94
C VAL A 189 -1.89 13.10 -2.66
#